data_aaab3b1eaf51cc9eecf3dfcec6517ae3
#
_entry.id   aaab3b1eaf51cc9eecf3dfcec6517ae3
#
_cell.length_a   1.000
_cell.length_b   1.000
_cell.length_c   1.000
_cell.angle_alpha   90.00
_cell.angle_beta   90.00
_cell.angle_gamma   90.00
#
_symmetry.space_group_name_H-M   'P 1'
#
loop_
_entity.id
_entity.type
_entity.pdbx_description
1 polymer ?
#
loop_
_entity_poly.entity_id
_entity_poly.type
_entity_poly.pdbx_seq_one_letter_code
_entity_poly.pdbx_strand_id
1 'polypeptide(L)'
;MNTRRLLPIVLAALVLSLAVPALAGIKDEPGYIDLGFIEIPADAEEVQDIDLTSMLVNIADDARAEGETELADVLSMVRSVRVKFFSIGDKDDDAVRKNVDRIMKKLDQDDWTRIIYIKDGDETVSVSTKNDKNGVINGLTVVVFEPGDSAGFVNVVGEINLGKLITMSGKFDFDDLDGYMEKYGHGEHGEHVE
;
A
#
# COMPACT_ATOMS: atom_id res chain seq x y z
N MET A 1 59.90 2.28 5.89
CA MET A 1 58.46 1.86 5.86
C MET A 1 57.88 2.39 4.58
N ASN A 2 57.46 1.48 3.65
CA ASN A 2 57.07 1.86 2.29
C ASN A 2 55.60 2.34 2.25
N THR A 3 55.40 3.63 2.29
CA THR A 3 54.08 4.30 2.17
C THR A 3 53.40 4.11 0.81
N ARG A 4 54.12 3.61 -0.20
CA ARG A 4 53.60 3.38 -1.56
C ARG A 4 52.67 2.19 -1.71
N ARG A 5 52.62 1.25 -0.72
CA ARG A 5 51.76 0.06 -0.77
C ARG A 5 50.42 0.22 -0.04
N LEU A 6 50.24 1.30 0.71
CA LEU A 6 48.97 1.54 1.44
C LEU A 6 47.91 2.32 0.61
N LEU A 7 48.41 3.05 -0.41
CA LEU A 7 47.50 3.87 -1.24
C LEU A 7 46.45 3.07 -2.02
N PRO A 8 46.80 1.90 -2.64
CA PRO A 8 45.80 1.12 -3.34
C PRO A 8 44.80 0.41 -2.40
N ILE A 9 45.20 0.10 -1.17
CA ILE A 9 44.32 -0.56 -0.19
C ILE A 9 43.30 0.44 0.36
N VAL A 10 43.68 1.68 0.60
CA VAL A 10 42.79 2.75 1.04
C VAL A 10 41.82 3.12 -0.06
N LEU A 11 42.24 3.15 -1.33
CA LEU A 11 41.40 3.41 -2.48
C LEU A 11 40.38 2.28 -2.72
N ALA A 12 40.79 1.02 -2.54
CA ALA A 12 39.91 -0.14 -2.64
C ALA A 12 38.85 -0.18 -1.52
N ALA A 13 39.21 0.25 -0.29
CA ALA A 13 38.28 0.36 0.82
C ALA A 13 37.27 1.50 0.62
N LEU A 14 37.68 2.60 -0.02
CA LEU A 14 36.80 3.74 -0.32
C LEU A 14 35.81 3.42 -1.44
N VAL A 15 36.18 2.58 -2.41
CA VAL A 15 35.29 2.17 -3.50
C VAL A 15 34.25 1.15 -3.03
N LEU A 16 34.56 0.35 -1.99
CA LEU A 16 33.62 -0.64 -1.45
C LEU A 16 32.52 0.00 -0.57
N SER A 17 32.67 1.26 -0.17
CA SER A 17 31.66 1.98 0.64
C SER A 17 30.63 2.73 -0.20
N LEU A 18 30.67 2.68 -1.53
CA LEU A 18 29.79 3.44 -2.44
C LEU A 18 28.72 2.59 -3.14
N ALA A 19 28.53 1.34 -2.77
CA ALA A 19 27.56 0.52 -3.46
C ALA A 19 26.82 -0.44 -2.52
N VAL A 20 25.85 0.06 -1.81
CA VAL A 20 24.59 -0.65 -1.67
C VAL A 20 23.50 0.40 -1.86
N PRO A 21 22.91 0.55 -3.05
CA PRO A 21 21.51 0.89 -3.06
C PRO A 21 20.88 -0.29 -2.31
N ALA A 22 20.50 -0.07 -1.06
CA ALA A 22 19.66 -0.99 -0.36
C ALA A 22 18.55 -1.35 -1.36
N LEU A 23 18.39 -2.63 -1.65
CA LEU A 23 17.13 -3.20 -2.10
C LEU A 23 16.18 -3.00 -0.91
N ALA A 24 15.81 -1.76 -0.65
CA ALA A 24 14.78 -1.42 0.30
C ALA A 24 13.53 -2.09 -0.26
N GLY A 25 13.13 -3.18 0.39
CA GLY A 25 11.89 -3.83 0.04
C GLY A 25 10.74 -2.86 0.30
N ILE A 26 9.59 -3.07 -0.33
CA ILE A 26 8.39 -2.24 -0.09
C ILE A 26 8.09 -2.05 1.41
N LYS A 27 8.48 -3.00 2.24
CA LYS A 27 8.30 -2.98 3.70
C LYS A 27 9.15 -1.93 4.42
N ASP A 28 10.22 -1.46 3.78
CA ASP A 28 11.12 -0.43 4.32
C ASP A 28 10.68 0.99 3.92
N GLU A 29 9.67 1.11 3.07
CA GLU A 29 9.13 2.40 2.64
C GLU A 29 8.38 3.10 3.80
N PRO A 30 8.58 4.41 4.00
CA PRO A 30 7.97 5.14 5.12
C PRO A 30 6.44 5.08 5.17
N GLY A 31 5.80 4.92 4.01
CA GLY A 31 4.35 4.83 3.84
C GLY A 31 3.79 3.42 3.98
N TYR A 32 4.63 2.41 4.24
CA TYR A 32 4.17 1.03 4.33
C TYR A 32 3.50 0.72 5.68
N ILE A 33 2.32 0.10 5.61
CA ILE A 33 1.64 -0.51 6.75
C ILE A 33 1.46 -2.00 6.46
N ASP A 34 1.95 -2.83 7.35
CA ASP A 34 1.68 -4.26 7.26
C ASP A 34 0.22 -4.55 7.65
N LEU A 35 -0.58 -4.98 6.66
CA LEU A 35 -1.95 -5.41 6.87
C LEU A 35 -2.06 -6.92 7.15
N GLY A 36 -0.93 -7.64 7.19
CA GLY A 36 -0.91 -9.09 7.37
C GLY A 36 -1.43 -9.58 8.72
N PHE A 37 -1.46 -8.71 9.74
CA PHE A 37 -2.00 -9.07 11.05
C PHE A 37 -3.53 -8.96 11.15
N ILE A 38 -4.18 -8.41 10.12
CA ILE A 38 -5.65 -8.31 10.09
C ILE A 38 -6.18 -9.68 9.70
N GLU A 39 -6.82 -10.31 10.67
CA GLU A 39 -7.48 -11.58 10.48
C GLU A 39 -8.87 -11.33 9.87
N ILE A 40 -9.14 -12.02 8.76
CA ILE A 40 -10.45 -12.01 8.11
C ILE A 40 -11.30 -13.08 8.82
N PRO A 41 -12.53 -12.76 9.23
CA PRO A 41 -13.44 -13.76 9.81
C PRO A 41 -13.62 -14.94 8.87
N ALA A 42 -13.65 -16.16 9.44
CA ALA A 42 -13.75 -17.38 8.65
C ALA A 42 -15.13 -17.58 7.95
N ASP A 43 -16.12 -16.85 8.44
CA ASP A 43 -17.50 -16.83 7.94
C ASP A 43 -17.83 -15.54 7.17
N ALA A 44 -16.84 -14.72 6.86
CA ALA A 44 -17.03 -13.56 6.00
C ALA A 44 -17.57 -14.00 4.62
N GLU A 45 -18.70 -13.42 4.22
CA GLU A 45 -19.36 -13.75 2.94
C GLU A 45 -18.71 -13.04 1.76
N GLU A 46 -18.24 -11.81 1.99
CA GLU A 46 -17.51 -11.01 1.00
C GLU A 46 -16.08 -10.79 1.47
N VAL A 47 -15.11 -11.11 0.65
CA VAL A 47 -13.69 -10.93 0.94
C VAL A 47 -12.96 -10.40 -0.29
N GLN A 48 -12.25 -9.30 -0.11
CA GLN A 48 -11.28 -8.78 -1.06
C GLN A 48 -9.93 -8.64 -0.34
N ASP A 49 -8.96 -9.45 -0.72
CA ASP A 49 -7.56 -9.35 -0.24
C ASP A 49 -6.66 -9.15 -1.46
N ILE A 50 -6.33 -7.90 -1.73
CA ILE A 50 -5.69 -7.45 -2.97
C ILE A 50 -4.29 -6.94 -2.64
N ASP A 51 -3.29 -7.39 -3.40
CA ASP A 51 -1.92 -6.84 -3.40
C ASP A 51 -1.47 -6.58 -4.85
N LEU A 52 -1.48 -5.32 -5.26
CA LEU A 52 -1.08 -4.90 -6.61
C LEU A 52 0.40 -4.56 -6.75
N THR A 53 1.20 -4.74 -5.68
CA THR A 53 2.61 -4.29 -5.64
C THR A 53 3.43 -4.74 -6.85
N SER A 54 3.29 -6.02 -7.25
CA SER A 54 4.04 -6.59 -8.38
C SER A 54 3.46 -6.25 -9.76
N MET A 55 2.22 -5.79 -9.81
CA MET A 55 1.47 -5.58 -11.06
C MET A 55 1.45 -4.14 -11.52
N LEU A 56 1.68 -3.18 -10.61
CA LEU A 56 1.54 -1.74 -10.89
C LEU A 56 2.37 -1.26 -12.08
N VAL A 57 3.60 -1.78 -12.25
CA VAL A 57 4.47 -1.42 -13.37
C VAL A 57 3.87 -1.86 -14.69
N ASN A 58 3.36 -3.09 -14.75
CA ASN A 58 2.76 -3.64 -15.97
C ASN A 58 1.48 -2.88 -16.35
N ILE A 59 0.63 -2.59 -15.35
CA ILE A 59 -0.60 -1.82 -15.55
C ILE A 59 -0.28 -0.40 -16.06
N ALA A 60 0.76 0.25 -15.49
CA ALA A 60 1.18 1.56 -15.93
C ALA A 60 1.74 1.56 -17.38
N ASP A 61 2.48 0.52 -17.77
CA ASP A 61 3.02 0.37 -19.11
C ASP A 61 1.91 0.09 -20.13
N ASP A 62 0.94 -0.73 -19.79
CA ASP A 62 -0.22 -0.99 -20.64
C ASP A 62 -1.09 0.26 -20.82
N ALA A 63 -1.40 0.98 -19.74
CA ALA A 63 -2.13 2.25 -19.82
C ALA A 63 -1.42 3.26 -20.73
N ARG A 64 -0.09 3.30 -20.67
CA ARG A 64 0.72 4.16 -21.57
C ARG A 64 0.62 3.72 -23.03
N ALA A 65 0.63 2.41 -23.29
CA ALA A 65 0.50 1.86 -24.63
C ALA A 65 -0.89 2.11 -25.24
N GLU A 66 -1.92 2.17 -24.42
CA GLU A 66 -3.30 2.47 -24.80
C GLU A 66 -3.57 3.98 -24.93
N GLY A 67 -2.59 4.83 -24.60
CA GLY A 67 -2.70 6.28 -24.71
C GLY A 67 -3.26 6.95 -23.45
N GLU A 68 -3.47 6.19 -22.39
CA GLU A 68 -3.97 6.64 -21.08
C GLU A 68 -2.85 7.25 -20.22
N THR A 69 -2.24 8.31 -20.73
CA THR A 69 -1.03 8.89 -20.15
C THR A 69 -1.24 9.43 -18.72
N GLU A 70 -2.41 10.01 -18.42
CA GLU A 70 -2.73 10.50 -17.07
C GLU A 70 -2.79 9.36 -16.06
N LEU A 71 -3.40 8.24 -16.44
CA LEU A 71 -3.45 7.03 -15.62
C LEU A 71 -2.06 6.46 -15.40
N ALA A 72 -1.29 6.28 -16.48
CA ALA A 72 0.08 5.78 -16.41
C ALA A 72 0.97 6.65 -15.50
N ASP A 73 0.81 7.98 -15.54
CA ASP A 73 1.54 8.91 -14.69
C ASP A 73 1.18 8.74 -13.21
N VAL A 74 -0.10 8.53 -12.89
CA VAL A 74 -0.54 8.29 -11.50
C VAL A 74 -0.04 6.94 -11.00
N LEU A 75 -0.19 5.89 -11.81
CA LEU A 75 0.30 4.55 -11.45
C LEU A 75 1.82 4.51 -11.24
N SER A 76 2.58 5.32 -12.02
CA SER A 76 4.03 5.41 -11.87
C SER A 76 4.48 6.03 -10.55
N MET A 77 3.63 6.80 -9.86
CA MET A 77 3.90 7.37 -8.55
C MET A 77 3.63 6.39 -7.41
N VAL A 78 2.86 5.34 -7.69
CA VAL A 78 2.46 4.34 -6.70
C VAL A 78 3.39 3.13 -6.79
N ARG A 79 3.87 2.66 -5.64
CA ARG A 79 4.76 1.50 -5.51
C ARG A 79 4.06 0.26 -4.98
N SER A 80 2.99 0.47 -4.20
CA SER A 80 2.19 -0.61 -3.64
C SER A 80 0.78 -0.13 -3.37
N VAL A 81 -0.18 -0.98 -3.67
CA VAL A 81 -1.57 -0.86 -3.21
C VAL A 81 -1.95 -2.18 -2.58
N ARG A 82 -2.37 -2.12 -1.33
CA ARG A 82 -2.89 -3.27 -0.59
C ARG A 82 -4.26 -2.94 -0.03
N VAL A 83 -5.20 -3.84 -0.26
CA VAL A 83 -6.58 -3.70 0.20
C VAL A 83 -6.97 -4.97 0.93
N LYS A 84 -7.58 -4.82 2.10
CA LYS A 84 -8.35 -5.86 2.76
C LYS A 84 -9.74 -5.29 3.00
N PHE A 85 -10.73 -5.91 2.42
CA PHE A 85 -12.13 -5.62 2.67
C PHE A 85 -12.88 -6.92 2.92
N PHE A 86 -13.75 -6.95 3.90
CA PHE A 86 -14.54 -8.13 4.22
C PHE A 86 -15.80 -7.78 5.00
N SER A 87 -16.83 -8.61 4.81
CA SER A 87 -18.03 -8.55 5.62
C SER A 87 -17.77 -9.06 7.04
N ILE A 88 -18.50 -8.54 8.00
CA ILE A 88 -18.43 -8.95 9.42
C ILE A 88 -19.81 -9.31 9.91
N GLY A 89 -19.90 -10.46 10.58
CA GLY A 89 -21.07 -10.81 11.38
C GLY A 89 -21.01 -10.24 12.79
N ASP A 90 -22.13 -10.11 13.44
CA ASP A 90 -22.27 -9.54 14.81
C ASP A 90 -21.30 -10.15 15.85
N LYS A 91 -20.85 -11.39 15.62
CA LYS A 91 -19.96 -12.12 16.57
C LYS A 91 -18.51 -11.71 16.47
N ASP A 92 -18.09 -11.12 15.35
CA ASP A 92 -16.69 -10.83 15.04
C ASP A 92 -16.33 -9.35 15.25
N ASP A 93 -17.32 -8.50 15.53
CA ASP A 93 -17.13 -7.06 15.76
C ASP A 93 -16.00 -6.74 16.72
N ASP A 94 -15.93 -7.44 17.86
CA ASP A 94 -14.90 -7.20 18.88
C ASP A 94 -13.49 -7.53 18.37
N ALA A 95 -13.33 -8.56 17.55
CA ALA A 95 -12.04 -8.96 16.99
C ALA A 95 -11.60 -7.95 15.92
N VAL A 96 -12.51 -7.55 15.05
CA VAL A 96 -12.24 -6.55 14.02
C VAL A 96 -11.98 -5.18 14.62
N ARG A 97 -12.74 -4.76 15.63
CA ARG A 97 -12.52 -3.52 16.38
C ARG A 97 -11.10 -3.45 16.97
N LYS A 98 -10.59 -4.55 17.52
CA LYS A 98 -9.19 -4.61 18.01
C LYS A 98 -8.16 -4.40 16.90
N ASN A 99 -8.43 -4.91 15.69
CA ASN A 99 -7.56 -4.65 14.54
C ASN A 99 -7.61 -3.17 14.12
N VAL A 100 -8.80 -2.56 14.10
CA VAL A 100 -8.98 -1.12 13.85
C VAL A 100 -8.20 -0.30 14.89
N ASP A 101 -8.39 -0.56 16.18
CA ASP A 101 -7.69 0.13 17.26
C ASP A 101 -6.17 -0.02 17.15
N ARG A 102 -5.70 -1.22 16.77
CA ARG A 102 -4.27 -1.51 16.58
C ARG A 102 -3.67 -0.70 15.44
N ILE A 103 -4.36 -0.61 14.28
CA ILE A 103 -3.93 0.23 13.16
C ILE A 103 -3.94 1.69 13.57
N MET A 104 -5.03 2.20 14.13
CA MET A 104 -5.15 3.59 14.53
C MET A 104 -4.05 3.99 15.50
N LYS A 105 -3.76 3.14 16.49
CA LYS A 105 -2.66 3.35 17.43
C LYS A 105 -1.30 3.36 16.72
N LYS A 106 -1.08 2.45 15.76
CA LYS A 106 0.17 2.39 15.00
C LYS A 106 0.36 3.67 14.17
N LEU A 107 -0.68 4.15 13.49
CA LEU A 107 -0.63 5.40 12.73
C LEU A 107 -0.26 6.58 13.63
N ASP A 108 -0.89 6.69 14.82
CA ASP A 108 -0.60 7.76 15.78
C ASP A 108 0.85 7.69 16.33
N GLN A 109 1.42 6.48 16.48
CA GLN A 109 2.80 6.27 16.97
C GLN A 109 3.88 6.50 15.91
N ASP A 110 3.56 6.27 14.64
CA ASP A 110 4.49 6.31 13.52
C ASP A 110 4.41 7.64 12.75
N ASP A 111 3.99 8.73 13.41
CA ASP A 111 3.93 10.09 12.86
C ASP A 111 3.10 10.21 11.57
N TRP A 112 2.00 9.48 11.47
CA TRP A 112 1.04 9.69 10.40
C TRP A 112 0.12 10.87 10.72
N THR A 113 -0.22 11.65 9.70
CA THR A 113 -1.15 12.77 9.82
C THR A 113 -2.55 12.30 9.44
N ARG A 114 -3.49 12.32 10.38
CA ARG A 114 -4.90 12.03 10.11
C ARG A 114 -5.55 13.23 9.45
N ILE A 115 -6.01 13.07 8.21
CA ILE A 115 -6.64 14.12 7.41
C ILE A 115 -8.17 14.04 7.41
N ILE A 116 -8.73 12.84 7.61
CA ILE A 116 -10.16 12.62 7.79
C ILE A 116 -10.37 11.70 8.98
N TYR A 117 -11.31 12.05 9.83
CA TYR A 117 -11.80 11.18 10.88
C TYR A 117 -13.28 11.42 11.08
N ILE A 118 -14.07 10.40 10.81
CA ILE A 118 -15.50 10.38 11.02
C ILE A 118 -15.80 9.27 12.02
N LYS A 119 -16.56 9.59 13.05
CA LYS A 119 -17.07 8.63 14.00
C LYS A 119 -18.53 8.90 14.22
N ASP A 120 -19.38 7.90 13.93
CA ASP A 120 -20.81 7.93 14.20
C ASP A 120 -21.18 6.65 14.96
N GLY A 121 -21.53 6.81 16.25
CA GLY A 121 -21.68 5.69 17.16
C GLY A 121 -20.39 4.84 17.23
N ASP A 122 -20.47 3.63 16.72
CA ASP A 122 -19.36 2.67 16.63
C ASP A 122 -18.72 2.60 15.24
N GLU A 123 -19.35 3.21 14.23
CA GLU A 123 -18.77 3.34 12.89
C GLU A 123 -17.55 4.24 12.91
N THR A 124 -16.56 3.91 12.10
CA THR A 124 -15.31 4.67 12.02
C THR A 124 -14.82 4.74 10.58
N VAL A 125 -14.54 5.95 10.11
CA VAL A 125 -13.80 6.20 8.88
C VAL A 125 -12.58 7.06 9.20
N SER A 126 -11.40 6.60 8.82
CA SER A 126 -10.16 7.34 9.01
C SER A 126 -9.32 7.32 7.75
N VAL A 127 -8.84 8.50 7.34
CA VAL A 127 -7.85 8.64 6.28
C VAL A 127 -6.62 9.34 6.85
N SER A 128 -5.47 8.70 6.68
CA SER A 128 -4.21 9.21 7.20
C SER A 128 -3.12 9.21 6.12
N THR A 129 -2.23 10.17 6.17
CA THR A 129 -1.09 10.29 5.26
C THR A 129 0.23 10.23 6.01
N LYS A 130 1.23 9.63 5.40
CA LYS A 130 2.63 9.69 5.83
C LYS A 130 3.38 10.67 4.94
N ASN A 131 3.85 11.76 5.51
CA ASN A 131 4.53 12.82 4.76
C ASN A 131 6.03 12.80 5.09
N ASP A 132 6.85 13.17 4.10
CA ASP A 132 8.25 13.47 4.33
C ASP A 132 8.44 14.90 4.87
N LYS A 133 9.70 15.29 5.09
CA LYS A 133 10.07 16.62 5.60
C LYS A 133 9.75 17.76 4.61
N ASN A 134 9.55 17.43 3.34
CA ASN A 134 9.23 18.39 2.27
C ASN A 134 7.72 18.47 2.02
N GLY A 135 6.92 17.67 2.75
CA GLY A 135 5.48 17.61 2.59
C GLY A 135 5.02 16.68 1.46
N VAL A 136 5.93 15.88 0.89
CA VAL A 136 5.55 14.84 -0.08
C VAL A 136 4.88 13.68 0.66
N ILE A 137 3.75 13.24 0.17
CA ILE A 137 3.01 12.12 0.75
C ILE A 137 3.64 10.82 0.26
N ASN A 138 4.23 10.05 1.17
CA ASN A 138 4.84 8.75 0.89
C ASN A 138 3.91 7.57 1.18
N GLY A 139 2.79 7.81 1.82
CA GLY A 139 1.80 6.80 2.13
C GLY A 139 0.43 7.38 2.41
N LEU A 140 -0.59 6.62 2.03
CA LEU A 140 -1.98 6.87 2.34
C LEU A 140 -2.57 5.61 2.97
N THR A 141 -3.32 5.77 4.05
CA THR A 141 -4.04 4.66 4.69
C THR A 141 -5.49 5.06 4.90
N VAL A 142 -6.39 4.18 4.50
CA VAL A 142 -7.82 4.30 4.76
C VAL A 142 -8.25 3.14 5.66
N VAL A 143 -9.01 3.45 6.70
CA VAL A 143 -9.65 2.49 7.59
C VAL A 143 -11.13 2.79 7.62
N VAL A 144 -11.93 1.78 7.33
CA VAL A 144 -13.40 1.84 7.44
C VAL A 144 -13.82 0.69 8.33
N PHE A 145 -14.74 0.96 9.25
CA PHE A 145 -15.32 -0.05 10.12
C PHE A 145 -16.78 0.28 10.36
N GLU A 146 -17.63 -0.62 9.98
CA GLU A 146 -19.08 -0.58 10.19
C GLU A 146 -19.48 -1.88 10.91
N PRO A 147 -19.75 -1.80 12.23
CA PRO A 147 -20.07 -2.97 13.05
C PRO A 147 -21.27 -3.74 12.51
N GLY A 148 -21.16 -5.08 12.46
CA GLY A 148 -22.20 -5.97 11.94
C GLY A 148 -22.38 -5.92 10.42
N ASP A 149 -21.54 -5.18 9.70
CA ASP A 149 -21.58 -5.06 8.24
C ASP A 149 -20.21 -5.33 7.61
N SER A 150 -19.26 -4.41 7.72
CA SER A 150 -18.01 -4.53 6.98
C SER A 150 -16.81 -3.85 7.65
N ALA A 151 -15.61 -4.28 7.23
CA ALA A 151 -14.37 -3.58 7.52
C ALA A 151 -13.50 -3.48 6.27
N GLY A 152 -12.87 -2.32 6.10
CA GLY A 152 -11.99 -2.02 5.00
C GLY A 152 -10.67 -1.39 5.47
N PHE A 153 -9.56 -1.89 4.91
CA PHE A 153 -8.22 -1.39 5.19
C PHE A 153 -7.48 -1.24 3.87
N VAL A 154 -7.04 -0.02 3.58
CA VAL A 154 -6.26 0.28 2.37
C VAL A 154 -4.94 0.89 2.78
N ASN A 155 -3.84 0.44 2.17
CA ASN A 155 -2.56 1.11 2.25
C ASN A 155 -1.99 1.31 0.85
N VAL A 156 -1.72 2.55 0.53
CA VAL A 156 -1.06 2.97 -0.72
C VAL A 156 0.31 3.55 -0.37
N VAL A 157 1.35 3.06 -1.02
CA VAL A 157 2.74 3.49 -0.83
C VAL A 157 3.27 4.10 -2.12
N GLY A 158 3.93 5.24 -2.03
CA GLY A 158 4.53 5.94 -3.17
C GLY A 158 4.52 7.45 -3.00
N GLU A 159 5.05 8.17 -3.96
CA GLU A 159 5.03 9.64 -3.98
C GLU A 159 3.66 10.15 -4.45
N ILE A 160 2.69 10.19 -3.53
CA ILE A 160 1.28 10.38 -3.83
C ILE A 160 0.96 11.86 -4.03
N ASN A 161 0.38 12.20 -5.16
CA ASN A 161 -0.22 13.51 -5.42
C ASN A 161 -1.74 13.43 -5.27
N LEU A 162 -2.26 13.83 -4.11
CA LEU A 162 -3.70 13.79 -3.83
C LEU A 162 -4.54 14.59 -4.83
N GLY A 163 -4.03 15.72 -5.33
CA GLY A 163 -4.73 16.52 -6.34
C GLY A 163 -4.95 15.75 -7.63
N LYS A 164 -3.92 15.01 -8.09
CA LYS A 164 -4.06 14.13 -9.26
C LYS A 164 -5.03 12.99 -8.99
N LEU A 165 -4.94 12.32 -7.83
CA LEU A 165 -5.86 11.25 -7.46
C LEU A 165 -7.32 11.71 -7.42
N ILE A 166 -7.61 12.87 -6.81
CA ILE A 166 -8.96 13.43 -6.73
C ILE A 166 -9.47 13.77 -8.14
N THR A 167 -8.63 14.37 -8.98
CA THR A 167 -9.01 14.71 -10.36
C THR A 167 -9.34 13.46 -11.18
N MET A 168 -8.63 12.37 -10.94
CA MET A 168 -8.83 11.11 -11.63
C MET A 168 -10.02 10.32 -11.09
N SER A 169 -10.29 10.35 -9.77
CA SER A 169 -11.41 9.60 -9.19
C SER A 169 -12.77 9.98 -9.79
N GLY A 170 -12.92 11.20 -10.31
CA GLY A 170 -14.10 11.62 -11.06
C GLY A 170 -14.15 11.16 -12.52
N LYS A 171 -13.06 10.55 -13.04
CA LYS A 171 -12.94 10.03 -14.41
C LYS A 171 -12.84 8.50 -14.43
N PHE A 172 -12.60 7.87 -13.29
CA PHE A 172 -12.45 6.42 -13.20
C PHE A 172 -13.84 5.78 -13.20
N ASP A 173 -14.06 4.93 -14.21
CA ASP A 173 -15.11 3.93 -14.13
C ASP A 173 -14.50 2.68 -13.47
N PHE A 174 -15.03 2.26 -12.34
CA PHE A 174 -14.51 1.08 -11.63
C PHE A 174 -14.69 -0.22 -12.43
N ASP A 175 -15.59 -0.22 -13.40
CA ASP A 175 -15.80 -1.34 -14.33
C ASP A 175 -14.54 -1.59 -15.20
N ASP A 176 -13.74 -0.56 -15.48
CA ASP A 176 -12.47 -0.70 -16.21
C ASP A 176 -11.41 -1.42 -15.36
N LEU A 177 -11.45 -1.26 -14.03
CA LEU A 177 -10.51 -1.92 -13.11
C LEU A 177 -10.72 -3.45 -13.09
N ASP A 178 -11.95 -3.92 -13.22
CA ASP A 178 -12.29 -5.34 -13.25
C ASP A 178 -11.63 -6.02 -14.46
N GLY A 179 -11.55 -5.35 -15.60
CA GLY A 179 -10.85 -5.84 -16.79
C GLY A 179 -9.34 -6.03 -16.57
N TYR A 180 -8.70 -5.11 -15.85
CA TYR A 180 -7.29 -5.22 -15.48
C TYR A 180 -7.07 -6.32 -14.42
N MET A 181 -7.96 -6.46 -13.45
CA MET A 181 -7.89 -7.50 -12.42
C MET A 181 -8.07 -8.91 -13.03
N GLU A 182 -8.95 -9.09 -14.00
CA GLU A 182 -9.14 -10.34 -14.73
C GLU A 182 -7.88 -10.68 -15.57
N LYS A 183 -7.27 -9.70 -16.22
CA LYS A 183 -6.08 -9.86 -17.05
C LYS A 183 -4.84 -10.25 -16.24
N TYR A 184 -4.68 -9.74 -15.02
CA TYR A 184 -3.47 -9.89 -14.20
C TYR A 184 -3.68 -10.69 -12.90
N GLY A 185 -4.93 -10.96 -12.49
CA GLY A 185 -5.27 -11.64 -11.24
C GLY A 185 -5.09 -13.17 -11.24
N HIS A 186 -4.77 -13.79 -12.39
CA HIS A 186 -4.55 -15.24 -12.51
C HIS A 186 -3.09 -15.65 -12.36
N GLY A 187 -2.36 -15.07 -11.40
CA GLY A 187 -1.01 -15.46 -11.00
C GLY A 187 -1.02 -16.40 -9.80
N GLU A 188 -0.81 -17.72 -10.07
CA GLU A 188 -0.36 -18.75 -9.14
C GLU A 188 -1.34 -19.24 -8.04
N HIS A 189 -2.37 -19.97 -8.42
CA HIS A 189 -2.75 -21.13 -7.63
C HIS A 189 -1.94 -22.34 -8.12
N GLY A 190 -0.92 -22.73 -7.33
CA GLY A 190 -0.07 -23.88 -7.60
C GLY A 190 -0.92 -25.13 -7.79
N GLU A 191 -0.71 -25.79 -8.93
CA GLU A 191 -1.15 -27.16 -9.16
C GLU A 191 -0.53 -28.06 -8.10
N HIS A 192 -1.37 -28.57 -7.20
CA HIS A 192 -1.05 -29.80 -6.49
C HIS A 192 -1.21 -30.94 -7.50
N VAL A 193 -0.08 -31.45 -7.98
CA VAL A 193 0.00 -32.72 -8.68
C VAL A 193 -0.13 -33.83 -7.64
N GLU A 194 -1.04 -34.78 -7.89
CA GLU A 194 -1.23 -36.04 -7.19
C GLU A 194 0.05 -36.90 -7.18
#